data_88387002d567a65365048490e15fb2c3
#
_entry.id   88387002d567a65365048490e15fb2c3
#
_cell.length_a   1.000
_cell.length_b   1.000
_cell.length_c   1.000
_cell.angle_alpha   90.00
_cell.angle_beta   90.00
_cell.angle_gamma   90.00
#
_symmetry.space_group_name_H-M   'P 1'
#
loop_
_entity.id
_entity.type
_entity.pdbx_description
1 polymer ?
#
loop_
_entity_poly.entity_id
_entity_poly.type
_entity_poly.pdbx_seq_one_letter_code
_entity_poly.pdbx_strand_id
1 'polypeptide(L)'
;MRLATLVEEFLADLGWVDGIETEERFEGDAGLRVITEVRITIENQIYRLFIDTIEKSQWLMLTLYPPYKVNEGKYVDACMLFNYFNNHYLYGGRIAVDDDGTIRYRQIIDVSDTEPSKNLIKNMLENGIDMFEQHAEAIALVSLTKRSYEAIREDIEKKAEIERFRKGGEEEQG
;
A
#
# COMPACT_ATOMS: atom_id res chain seq x y z
N MET A 1 2.13 14.28 -21.84
CA MET A 1 0.77 14.03 -21.29
C MET A 1 0.80 14.43 -19.83
N ARG A 2 -0.25 15.08 -19.32
CA ARG A 2 -0.36 15.46 -17.90
C ARG A 2 -0.52 14.20 -17.05
N LEU A 3 0.19 14.08 -15.92
CA LEU A 3 0.09 12.89 -15.05
C LEU A 3 -1.31 12.68 -14.50
N ALA A 4 -1.99 13.77 -14.12
CA ALA A 4 -3.38 13.70 -13.66
C ALA A 4 -4.32 13.10 -14.71
N THR A 5 -4.16 13.47 -15.99
CA THR A 5 -4.95 12.88 -17.08
C THR A 5 -4.70 11.38 -17.24
N LEU A 6 -3.44 10.93 -17.04
CA LEU A 6 -3.11 9.50 -17.05
C LEU A 6 -3.82 8.74 -15.91
N VAL A 7 -3.92 9.35 -14.72
CA VAL A 7 -4.66 8.78 -13.58
C VAL A 7 -6.15 8.69 -13.88
N GLU A 8 -6.75 9.76 -14.43
CA GLU A 8 -8.17 9.79 -14.83
C GLU A 8 -8.49 8.69 -15.84
N GLU A 9 -7.67 8.54 -16.88
CA GLU A 9 -7.81 7.49 -17.90
C GLU A 9 -7.67 6.08 -17.30
N PHE A 10 -6.72 5.90 -16.36
CA PHE A 10 -6.53 4.62 -15.67
C PHE A 10 -7.76 4.24 -14.85
N LEU A 11 -8.31 5.16 -14.07
CA LEU A 11 -9.49 4.92 -13.26
C LEU A 11 -10.74 4.65 -14.12
N ALA A 12 -10.88 5.37 -15.24
CA ALA A 12 -11.95 5.13 -16.22
C ALA A 12 -11.87 3.72 -16.84
N ASP A 13 -10.67 3.25 -17.18
CA ASP A 13 -10.46 1.89 -17.70
C ASP A 13 -10.86 0.80 -16.69
N LEU A 14 -10.74 1.08 -15.39
CA LEU A 14 -11.21 0.18 -14.34
C LEU A 14 -12.73 0.26 -14.12
N GLY A 15 -13.42 1.16 -14.81
CA GLY A 15 -14.85 1.45 -14.59
C GLY A 15 -15.12 2.22 -13.29
N TRP A 16 -14.10 2.79 -12.68
CA TRP A 16 -14.22 3.61 -11.49
C TRP A 16 -14.49 5.07 -11.93
N VAL A 17 -15.74 5.38 -12.15
CA VAL A 17 -16.20 6.72 -12.57
C VAL A 17 -17.01 7.44 -11.50
N ASP A 18 -17.55 6.67 -10.54
CA ASP A 18 -18.35 7.20 -9.44
C ASP A 18 -17.57 7.15 -8.12
N GLY A 19 -17.79 8.15 -7.25
CA GLY A 19 -17.16 8.22 -5.93
C GLY A 19 -15.69 8.61 -5.95
N ILE A 20 -15.20 9.18 -7.05
CA ILE A 20 -13.87 9.77 -7.16
C ILE A 20 -13.94 11.22 -6.67
N GLU A 21 -13.08 11.55 -5.70
CA GLU A 21 -12.89 12.92 -5.25
C GLU A 21 -11.52 13.41 -5.73
N THR A 22 -11.50 14.51 -6.49
CA THR A 22 -10.27 15.11 -7.00
C THR A 22 -10.08 16.50 -6.44
N GLU A 23 -8.91 16.76 -5.88
CA GLU A 23 -8.51 18.06 -5.36
C GLU A 23 -7.24 18.55 -6.07
N GLU A 24 -7.27 19.79 -6.56
CA GLU A 24 -6.10 20.47 -7.11
C GLU A 24 -5.53 21.45 -6.07
N ARG A 25 -4.23 21.35 -5.79
CA ARG A 25 -3.51 22.24 -4.89
C ARG A 25 -2.29 22.81 -5.59
N PHE A 26 -2.04 24.10 -5.39
CA PHE A 26 -0.78 24.74 -5.81
C PHE A 26 0.18 24.73 -4.64
N GLU A 27 1.28 24.00 -4.76
CA GLU A 27 2.30 23.86 -3.71
C GLU A 27 3.57 24.64 -4.09
N GLY A 28 3.48 25.98 -4.15
CA GLY A 28 4.61 26.87 -4.37
C GLY A 28 5.50 26.45 -5.55
N ASP A 29 6.79 26.21 -5.27
CA ASP A 29 7.78 25.81 -6.29
C ASP A 29 7.57 24.39 -6.85
N ALA A 30 6.86 23.50 -6.15
CA ALA A 30 6.53 22.16 -6.63
C ALA A 30 5.48 22.17 -7.76
N GLY A 31 4.73 23.26 -7.90
CA GLY A 31 3.74 23.46 -8.94
C GLY A 31 2.38 22.83 -8.59
N LEU A 32 1.64 22.40 -9.60
CA LEU A 32 0.32 21.81 -9.42
C LEU A 32 0.44 20.38 -8.91
N ARG A 33 -0.18 20.12 -7.77
CA ARG A 33 -0.46 18.78 -7.24
C ARG A 33 -1.92 18.45 -7.44
N VAL A 34 -2.21 17.28 -7.98
CA VAL A 34 -3.56 16.74 -8.11
C VAL A 34 -3.66 15.49 -7.25
N ILE A 35 -4.61 15.50 -6.32
CA ILE A 35 -4.87 14.41 -5.38
C ILE A 35 -6.20 13.78 -5.78
N THR A 36 -6.17 12.50 -6.11
CA THR A 36 -7.37 11.72 -6.45
C THR A 36 -7.62 10.70 -5.35
N GLU A 37 -8.78 10.79 -4.68
CA GLU A 37 -9.21 9.84 -3.66
C GLU A 37 -10.25 8.88 -4.22
N VAL A 38 -10.07 7.58 -3.94
CA VAL A 38 -10.99 6.50 -4.30
C VAL A 38 -11.13 5.55 -3.12
N ARG A 39 -12.31 4.96 -2.94
CA ARG A 39 -12.54 3.88 -1.97
C ARG A 39 -12.47 2.54 -2.67
N ILE A 40 -11.65 1.62 -2.16
CA ILE A 40 -11.51 0.27 -2.68
C ILE A 40 -11.78 -0.77 -1.61
N THR A 41 -12.21 -1.96 -2.00
CA THR A 41 -12.43 -3.08 -1.06
C THR A 41 -11.29 -4.08 -1.17
N ILE A 42 -10.63 -4.36 -0.04
CA ILE A 42 -9.60 -5.39 0.11
C ILE A 42 -10.03 -6.27 1.30
N GLU A 43 -10.10 -7.59 1.12
CA GLU A 43 -10.48 -8.53 2.19
C GLU A 43 -11.77 -8.14 2.94
N ASN A 44 -12.80 -7.71 2.20
CA ASN A 44 -14.09 -7.23 2.73
C ASN A 44 -14.00 -5.96 3.62
N GLN A 45 -12.91 -5.23 3.58
CA GLN A 45 -12.73 -3.95 4.27
C GLN A 45 -12.57 -2.81 3.26
N ILE A 46 -13.07 -1.62 3.61
CA ILE A 46 -13.00 -0.44 2.74
C ILE A 46 -11.74 0.34 3.07
N TYR A 47 -10.82 0.41 2.10
CA TYR A 47 -9.59 1.19 2.15
C TYR A 47 -9.78 2.52 1.42
N ARG A 48 -9.01 3.54 1.84
CA ARG A 48 -8.89 4.78 1.09
C ARG A 48 -7.62 4.73 0.26
N LEU A 49 -7.78 4.86 -1.05
CA LEU A 49 -6.70 4.98 -2.02
C LEU A 49 -6.53 6.44 -2.41
N PHE A 50 -5.32 6.94 -2.33
CA PHE A 50 -4.94 8.24 -2.87
C PHE A 50 -3.91 8.05 -3.97
N ILE A 51 -4.16 8.70 -5.10
CA ILE A 51 -3.18 8.80 -6.19
C ILE A 51 -2.88 10.28 -6.37
N ASP A 52 -1.65 10.66 -6.02
CA ASP A 52 -1.18 12.03 -6.09
C ASP A 52 -0.23 12.18 -7.27
N THR A 53 -0.40 13.26 -8.02
CA THR A 53 0.53 13.65 -9.08
C THR A 53 1.08 15.04 -8.81
N ILE A 54 2.38 15.24 -9.03
CA ILE A 54 3.04 16.53 -8.96
C ILE A 54 3.62 16.82 -10.35
N GLU A 55 2.93 17.66 -11.11
CA GLU A 55 3.19 17.85 -12.55
C GLU A 55 4.58 18.40 -12.86
N LYS A 56 5.08 19.36 -12.07
CA LYS A 56 6.37 20.01 -12.34
C LYS A 56 7.56 19.10 -12.04
N SER A 57 7.51 18.38 -10.92
CA SER A 57 8.57 17.44 -10.52
C SER A 57 8.38 16.06 -11.12
N GLN A 58 7.30 15.82 -11.85
CA GLN A 58 6.95 14.54 -12.47
C GLN A 58 6.94 13.38 -11.47
N TRP A 59 6.34 13.60 -10.29
CA TRP A 59 6.18 12.58 -9.28
C TRP A 59 4.77 11.99 -9.31
N LEU A 60 4.72 10.67 -9.23
CA LEU A 60 3.52 9.87 -9.04
C LEU A 60 3.60 9.17 -7.69
N MET A 61 2.58 9.33 -6.86
CA MET A 61 2.54 8.76 -5.53
C MET A 61 1.21 8.05 -5.32
N LEU A 62 1.27 6.80 -4.84
CA LEU A 62 0.11 6.01 -4.46
C LEU A 62 0.17 5.74 -2.96
N THR A 63 -0.95 5.99 -2.26
CA THR A 63 -1.06 5.75 -0.83
C THR A 63 -2.35 5.00 -0.52
N LEU A 64 -2.26 3.91 0.25
CA LEU A 64 -3.40 3.14 0.75
C LEU A 64 -3.48 3.25 2.27
N TYR A 65 -4.68 3.50 2.78
CA TYR A 65 -4.99 3.57 4.20
C TYR A 65 -6.03 2.50 4.56
N PRO A 66 -5.73 1.59 5.50
CA PRO A 66 -6.74 0.68 6.05
C PRO A 66 -7.78 1.44 6.89
N PRO A 67 -8.96 0.84 7.16
CA PRO A 67 -10.04 1.50 7.89
C PRO A 67 -9.82 1.62 9.40
N TYR A 68 -8.64 1.26 9.90
CA TYR A 68 -8.30 1.29 11.33
C TYR A 68 -6.91 1.89 11.56
N LYS A 69 -6.66 2.27 12.81
CA LYS A 69 -5.39 2.81 13.30
C LYS A 69 -4.74 1.87 14.30
N VAL A 70 -3.47 2.12 14.58
CA VAL A 70 -2.75 1.46 15.68
C VAL A 70 -3.29 1.99 17.01
N ASN A 71 -3.68 1.08 17.91
CA ASN A 71 -4.14 1.43 19.26
C ASN A 71 -3.01 2.04 20.09
N GLU A 72 -3.40 2.84 21.10
CA GLU A 72 -2.48 3.39 22.08
C GLU A 72 -1.66 2.28 22.75
N GLY A 73 -0.35 2.51 22.90
CA GLY A 73 0.59 1.53 23.46
C GLY A 73 1.07 0.44 22.50
N LYS A 74 0.57 0.39 21.25
CA LYS A 74 0.98 -0.59 20.24
C LYS A 74 1.89 -0.02 19.14
N TYR A 75 2.23 1.26 19.23
CA TYR A 75 3.01 1.95 18.22
C TYR A 75 4.37 1.28 17.95
N VAL A 76 5.11 0.92 19.00
CA VAL A 76 6.43 0.29 18.85
C VAL A 76 6.33 -1.08 18.19
N ASP A 77 5.39 -1.92 18.64
CA ASP A 77 5.14 -3.23 18.05
C ASP A 77 4.79 -3.11 16.55
N ALA A 78 3.94 -2.14 16.20
CA ALA A 78 3.55 -1.87 14.81
C ALA A 78 4.75 -1.41 13.97
N CYS A 79 5.57 -0.49 14.48
CA CYS A 79 6.80 -0.05 13.79
C CYS A 79 7.76 -1.22 13.53
N MET A 80 7.94 -2.10 14.51
CA MET A 80 8.81 -3.28 14.37
C MET A 80 8.29 -4.25 13.32
N LEU A 81 6.97 -4.54 13.31
CA LEU A 81 6.36 -5.41 12.33
C LEU A 81 6.42 -4.82 10.91
N PHE A 82 6.13 -3.53 10.77
CA PHE A 82 6.16 -2.86 9.46
C PHE A 82 7.58 -2.77 8.90
N ASN A 83 8.57 -2.54 9.78
CA ASN A 83 9.97 -2.63 9.37
C ASN A 83 10.37 -4.07 8.95
N TYR A 84 9.86 -5.09 9.65
CA TYR A 84 10.04 -6.48 9.23
C TYR A 84 9.48 -6.72 7.84
N PHE A 85 8.24 -6.30 7.54
CA PHE A 85 7.66 -6.43 6.21
C PHE A 85 8.46 -5.70 5.14
N ASN A 86 8.83 -4.45 5.39
CA ASN A 86 9.61 -3.64 4.45
C ASN A 86 10.99 -4.22 4.10
N ASN A 87 11.54 -5.07 4.96
CA ASN A 87 12.86 -5.68 4.74
C ASN A 87 12.78 -7.09 4.15
N HIS A 88 11.68 -7.81 4.35
CA HIS A 88 11.55 -9.21 3.93
C HIS A 88 10.70 -9.39 2.67
N TYR A 89 9.90 -8.40 2.31
CA TYR A 89 9.00 -8.46 1.16
C TYR A 89 9.21 -7.28 0.22
N LEU A 90 9.08 -7.52 -1.09
CA LEU A 90 9.32 -6.53 -2.14
C LEU A 90 7.99 -6.11 -2.79
N TYR A 91 7.29 -5.17 -2.17
CA TYR A 91 6.01 -4.63 -2.69
C TYR A 91 6.16 -3.29 -3.43
N GLY A 92 7.38 -2.90 -3.81
CA GLY A 92 7.62 -1.64 -4.50
C GLY A 92 7.46 -0.38 -3.64
N GLY A 93 6.56 -0.40 -2.67
CA GLY A 93 6.34 0.65 -1.67
C GLY A 93 6.71 0.21 -0.26
N ARG A 94 6.31 1.01 0.74
CA ARG A 94 6.56 0.75 2.15
C ARG A 94 5.32 0.96 2.99
N ILE A 95 5.12 0.07 3.99
CA ILE A 95 4.14 0.28 5.04
C ILE A 95 4.78 1.03 6.22
N ALA A 96 4.03 1.96 6.80
CA ALA A 96 4.45 2.76 7.94
C ALA A 96 3.27 3.12 8.83
N VAL A 97 3.57 3.58 10.03
CA VAL A 97 2.60 4.18 10.94
C VAL A 97 3.05 5.60 11.28
N ASP A 98 2.13 6.55 11.20
CA ASP A 98 2.35 7.94 11.56
C ASP A 98 2.16 8.15 13.06
N ASP A 99 2.62 9.30 13.61
CA ASP A 99 2.60 9.60 15.04
C ASP A 99 1.19 9.54 15.68
N ASP A 100 0.14 9.73 14.87
CA ASP A 100 -1.27 9.64 15.30
C ASP A 100 -1.85 8.22 15.21
N GLY A 101 -1.00 7.21 14.92
CA GLY A 101 -1.39 5.81 14.74
C GLY A 101 -1.96 5.47 13.37
N THR A 102 -2.01 6.42 12.43
CA THR A 102 -2.49 6.15 11.07
C THR A 102 -1.53 5.23 10.33
N ILE A 103 -2.05 4.10 9.84
CA ILE A 103 -1.30 3.14 9.03
C ILE A 103 -1.41 3.55 7.58
N ARG A 104 -0.31 3.48 6.83
CA ARG A 104 -0.31 3.71 5.39
C ARG A 104 0.69 2.79 4.68
N TYR A 105 0.32 2.31 3.51
CA TYR A 105 1.25 1.86 2.49
C TYR A 105 1.46 3.01 1.50
N ARG A 106 2.71 3.27 1.11
CA ARG A 106 3.02 4.32 0.15
C ARG A 106 4.10 3.88 -0.83
N GLN A 107 3.86 4.15 -2.11
CA GLN A 107 4.85 4.04 -3.17
C GLN A 107 4.98 5.39 -3.88
N ILE A 108 6.22 5.82 -4.14
CA ILE A 108 6.53 7.08 -4.83
C ILE A 108 7.47 6.76 -5.97
N ILE A 109 7.18 7.27 -7.16
CA ILE A 109 8.00 7.10 -8.34
C ILE A 109 8.25 8.46 -8.98
N ASP A 110 9.52 8.77 -9.26
CA ASP A 110 9.93 9.84 -10.14
C ASP A 110 9.83 9.33 -11.58
N VAL A 111 9.05 10.00 -12.40
CA VAL A 111 8.81 9.64 -13.81
C VAL A 111 9.35 10.70 -14.77
N SER A 112 10.23 11.60 -14.30
CA SER A 112 10.76 12.73 -15.09
C SER A 112 11.49 12.29 -16.35
N ASP A 113 12.21 11.16 -16.30
CA ASP A 113 12.99 10.61 -17.41
C ASP A 113 12.31 9.43 -18.12
N THR A 114 11.02 9.20 -17.85
CA THR A 114 10.26 8.08 -18.41
C THR A 114 8.97 8.55 -19.07
N GLU A 115 8.41 7.71 -19.95
CA GLU A 115 7.05 7.89 -20.44
C GLU A 115 6.10 7.05 -19.55
N PRO A 116 5.42 7.66 -18.57
CA PRO A 116 4.57 6.91 -17.63
C PRO A 116 3.37 6.32 -18.36
N SER A 117 2.96 5.14 -17.95
CA SER A 117 1.84 4.40 -18.53
C SER A 117 0.81 4.01 -17.47
N LYS A 118 -0.42 3.69 -17.91
CA LYS A 118 -1.47 3.15 -17.02
C LYS A 118 -1.03 1.85 -16.34
N ASN A 119 -0.18 1.05 -16.98
CA ASN A 119 0.37 -0.16 -16.37
C ASN A 119 1.29 0.14 -15.18
N LEU A 120 1.99 1.28 -15.18
CA LEU A 120 2.77 1.70 -14.03
C LEU A 120 1.86 1.92 -12.81
N ILE A 121 0.76 2.66 -12.99
CA ILE A 121 -0.21 2.92 -11.92
C ILE A 121 -0.86 1.62 -11.45
N LYS A 122 -1.22 0.74 -12.40
CA LYS A 122 -1.76 -0.58 -12.10
C LYS A 122 -0.81 -1.40 -11.22
N ASN A 123 0.47 -1.49 -11.58
CA ASN A 123 1.47 -2.22 -10.81
C ASN A 123 1.66 -1.63 -9.40
N MET A 124 1.64 -0.30 -9.27
CA MET A 124 1.70 0.35 -7.95
C MET A 124 0.49 -0.01 -7.08
N LEU A 125 -0.70 -0.04 -7.67
CA LEU A 125 -1.93 -0.40 -6.98
C LEU A 125 -1.93 -1.88 -6.57
N GLU A 126 -1.59 -2.79 -7.48
CA GLU A 126 -1.48 -4.22 -7.21
C GLU A 126 -0.49 -4.51 -6.09
N ASN A 127 0.68 -3.90 -6.10
CA ASN A 127 1.66 -4.03 -5.01
C ASN A 127 1.08 -3.64 -3.64
N GLY A 128 0.31 -2.56 -3.58
CA GLY A 128 -0.33 -2.12 -2.34
C GLY A 128 -1.47 -3.05 -1.89
N ILE A 129 -2.27 -3.55 -2.82
CA ILE A 129 -3.32 -4.54 -2.56
C ILE A 129 -2.70 -5.83 -2.04
N ASP A 130 -1.72 -6.40 -2.74
CA ASP A 130 -1.02 -7.63 -2.37
C ASP A 130 -0.42 -7.55 -0.97
N MET A 131 0.17 -6.38 -0.63
CA MET A 131 0.71 -6.13 0.70
C MET A 131 -0.36 -6.30 1.79
N PHE A 132 -1.54 -5.73 1.61
CA PHE A 132 -2.61 -5.83 2.58
C PHE A 132 -3.30 -7.21 2.54
N GLU A 133 -3.52 -7.82 1.38
CA GLU A 133 -4.11 -9.16 1.27
C GLU A 133 -3.26 -10.22 1.97
N GLN A 134 -1.94 -10.18 1.79
CA GLN A 134 -1.04 -11.15 2.39
C GLN A 134 -0.82 -10.95 3.89
N HIS A 135 -0.92 -9.72 4.39
CA HIS A 135 -0.55 -9.38 5.76
C HIS A 135 -1.66 -8.76 6.60
N ALA A 136 -2.91 -8.69 6.10
CA ALA A 136 -4.05 -8.06 6.79
C ALA A 136 -4.23 -8.58 8.22
N GLU A 137 -4.17 -9.91 8.44
CA GLU A 137 -4.30 -10.51 9.76
C GLU A 137 -3.22 -10.03 10.73
N ALA A 138 -1.94 -10.06 10.30
CA ALA A 138 -0.82 -9.67 11.14
C ALA A 138 -0.85 -8.17 11.46
N ILE A 139 -1.21 -7.32 10.48
CA ILE A 139 -1.37 -5.88 10.66
C ILE A 139 -2.50 -5.58 11.65
N ALA A 140 -3.64 -6.26 11.53
CA ALA A 140 -4.76 -6.10 12.47
C ALA A 140 -4.39 -6.57 13.88
N LEU A 141 -3.72 -7.73 14.01
CA LEU A 141 -3.30 -8.27 15.30
C LEU A 141 -2.34 -7.34 16.04
N VAL A 142 -1.30 -6.81 15.37
CA VAL A 142 -0.35 -5.89 15.99
C VAL A 142 -0.99 -4.56 16.36
N SER A 143 -1.93 -4.10 15.55
CA SER A 143 -2.53 -2.78 15.70
C SER A 143 -3.65 -2.72 16.73
N LEU A 144 -4.49 -3.76 16.81
CA LEU A 144 -5.77 -3.75 17.52
C LEU A 144 -5.79 -4.64 18.77
N THR A 145 -4.78 -5.51 18.95
CA THR A 145 -4.76 -6.49 20.05
C THR A 145 -3.57 -6.26 21.00
N LYS A 146 -3.50 -7.06 22.07
CA LYS A 146 -2.38 -7.05 23.00
C LYS A 146 -1.20 -7.93 22.57
N ARG A 147 -1.28 -8.61 21.42
CA ARG A 147 -0.21 -9.48 20.93
C ARG A 147 1.03 -8.67 20.62
N SER A 148 2.21 -9.13 21.07
CA SER A 148 3.48 -8.47 20.79
C SER A 148 3.96 -8.74 19.37
N TYR A 149 4.86 -7.89 18.89
CA TYR A 149 5.55 -8.08 17.60
C TYR A 149 6.22 -9.46 17.51
N GLU A 150 6.94 -9.88 18.56
CA GLU A 150 7.66 -11.15 18.59
C GLU A 150 6.72 -12.34 18.38
N ALA A 151 5.58 -12.37 19.09
CA ALA A 151 4.60 -13.43 18.96
C ALA A 151 3.97 -13.50 17.58
N ILE A 152 3.71 -12.35 16.94
CA ILE A 152 3.14 -12.28 15.59
C ILE A 152 4.19 -12.71 14.55
N ARG A 153 5.43 -12.27 14.70
CA ARG A 153 6.53 -12.66 13.83
C ARG A 153 6.78 -14.17 13.86
N GLU A 154 6.79 -14.79 15.05
CA GLU A 154 6.92 -16.24 15.17
C GLU A 154 5.82 -17.00 14.41
N ASP A 155 4.57 -16.52 14.45
CA ASP A 155 3.47 -17.12 13.70
C ASP A 155 3.67 -17.00 12.18
N ILE A 156 4.16 -15.86 11.70
CA ILE A 156 4.47 -15.63 10.28
C ILE A 156 5.56 -16.60 9.83
N GLU A 157 6.66 -16.71 10.61
CA GLU A 157 7.79 -17.58 10.28
C GLU A 157 7.37 -19.05 10.26
N LYS A 158 6.55 -19.50 11.24
CA LYS A 158 6.00 -20.87 11.28
C LYS A 158 5.09 -21.17 10.08
N LYS A 159 4.20 -20.24 9.71
CA LYS A 159 3.34 -20.41 8.52
C LYS A 159 4.19 -20.56 7.25
N ALA A 160 5.21 -19.72 7.07
CA ALA A 160 6.11 -19.77 5.92
C ALA A 160 6.91 -21.10 5.86
N GLU A 161 7.32 -21.63 7.00
CA GLU A 161 8.02 -22.93 7.09
C GLU A 161 7.10 -24.09 6.68
N ILE A 162 5.86 -24.11 7.18
CA ILE A 162 4.86 -25.14 6.82
C ILE A 162 4.58 -25.11 5.31
N GLU A 163 4.44 -23.93 4.72
CA GLU A 163 4.20 -23.80 3.28
C GLU A 163 5.37 -24.31 2.43
N ARG A 164 6.62 -24.06 2.86
CA ARG A 164 7.82 -24.61 2.21
C ARG A 164 7.83 -26.14 2.22
N PHE A 165 7.50 -26.75 3.36
CA PHE A 165 7.42 -28.23 3.47
C PHE A 165 6.34 -28.81 2.57
N ARG A 166 5.18 -28.16 2.45
CA ARG A 166 4.10 -28.63 1.55
C ARG A 166 4.54 -28.59 0.08
N LYS A 167 5.14 -27.50 -0.37
CA LYS A 167 5.60 -27.36 -1.76
C LYS A 167 6.75 -28.30 -2.11
N GLY A 168 7.70 -28.53 -1.19
CA GLY A 168 8.78 -29.48 -1.42
C GLY A 168 8.33 -30.94 -1.49
N GLY A 169 7.24 -31.32 -0.82
CA GLY A 169 6.67 -32.67 -0.90
C GLY A 169 5.89 -32.96 -2.19
N GLU A 170 5.42 -31.93 -2.90
CA GLU A 170 4.72 -32.06 -4.18
C GLU A 170 5.71 -32.23 -5.37
N GLU A 171 6.90 -31.65 -5.28
CA GLU A 171 7.93 -31.78 -6.32
C GLU A 171 8.65 -33.14 -6.33
N GLU A 172 8.63 -33.91 -5.22
CA GLU A 172 9.20 -35.26 -5.16
C GLU A 172 8.26 -36.37 -5.66
N GLN A 173 6.99 -36.05 -5.97
CA GLN A 173 5.99 -37.03 -6.42
C GLN A 173 5.57 -36.88 -7.90
N GLY A 174 6.18 -35.97 -8.65
CA GLY A 174 5.98 -35.73 -10.08
C GLY A 174 7.18 -36.17 -10.91
#